data_6722ce6f617c78f537f7e9a869bec9a3
#
_entry.id   6722ce6f617c78f537f7e9a869bec9a3
#
_cell.length_a   1.000
_cell.length_b   1.000
_cell.length_c   1.000
_cell.angle_alpha   90.00
_cell.angle_beta   90.00
_cell.angle_gamma   90.00
#
_symmetry.space_group_name_H-M   'P 1'
#
loop_
_entity.id
_entity.type
_entity.pdbx_description
1 polymer ?
#
loop_
_entity_poly.entity_id
_entity_poly.type
_entity_poly.pdbx_seq_one_letter_code
_entity_poly.pdbx_strand_id
1 'polypeptide(L)'
;MMKNLISSISYDQGEIINNILRLHVPSHKIDCDPTYSKGNFYKKYNVPEPQLKFDISPCLPEVVQADCRHLPMENDSIDCLMFDPPFLATKGPSLSKDDDNNKINKRFGVYPTEKELFQFYTDSLVEFHRVL
;
A
#
# COMPACT_ATOMS: atom_id res chain seq x y z
N MET A 1 21.83 -19.52 -23.67
CA MET A 1 21.03 -19.94 -22.53
C MET A 1 20.33 -18.72 -21.94
N MET A 2 19.02 -18.61 -22.18
CA MET A 2 18.23 -17.42 -21.77
C MET A 2 17.84 -17.51 -20.28
N LYS A 3 18.80 -17.30 -19.38
CA LYS A 3 18.57 -17.27 -17.93
C LYS A 3 18.19 -15.90 -17.36
N ASN A 4 17.98 -14.89 -18.21
CA ASN A 4 17.76 -13.51 -17.79
C ASN A 4 16.43 -12.89 -18.27
N LEU A 5 15.45 -13.72 -18.62
CA LEU A 5 14.11 -13.19 -18.88
C LEU A 5 13.44 -12.89 -17.54
N ILE A 6 13.25 -11.61 -17.28
CA ILE A 6 12.41 -11.16 -16.17
C ILE A 6 10.96 -11.40 -16.57
N SER A 7 10.30 -12.32 -15.87
CA SER A 7 8.89 -12.61 -16.11
C SER A 7 8.02 -11.75 -15.20
N SER A 8 7.00 -11.11 -15.79
CA SER A 8 5.96 -10.39 -15.04
C SER A 8 4.84 -11.32 -14.54
N ILE A 9 4.93 -12.61 -14.84
CA ILE A 9 3.94 -13.62 -14.44
C ILE A 9 4.62 -14.62 -13.51
N SER A 10 4.09 -14.70 -12.29
CA SER A 10 4.54 -15.66 -11.28
C SER A 10 3.38 -15.96 -10.31
N TYR A 11 3.45 -17.08 -9.62
CA TYR A 11 2.60 -17.40 -8.47
C TYR A 11 3.12 -16.81 -7.16
N ASP A 12 4.32 -16.25 -7.16
CA ASP A 12 4.96 -15.59 -6.02
C ASP A 12 4.88 -14.07 -6.18
N GLN A 13 4.18 -13.42 -5.26
CA GLN A 13 4.01 -11.96 -5.29
C GLN A 13 5.33 -11.21 -5.07
N GLY A 14 6.22 -11.76 -4.27
CA GLY A 14 7.55 -11.20 -4.04
C GLY A 14 8.38 -11.20 -5.31
N GLU A 15 8.34 -12.28 -6.08
CA GLU A 15 9.00 -12.36 -7.38
C GLU A 15 8.46 -11.32 -8.36
N ILE A 16 7.14 -11.16 -8.44
CA ILE A 16 6.50 -10.15 -9.29
C ILE A 16 6.97 -8.75 -8.91
N ILE A 17 6.88 -8.39 -7.64
CA ILE A 17 7.27 -7.05 -7.16
C ILE A 17 8.76 -6.80 -7.39
N ASN A 18 9.63 -7.73 -7.04
CA ASN A 18 11.07 -7.59 -7.25
C ASN A 18 11.42 -7.45 -8.73
N ASN A 19 10.73 -8.16 -9.61
CA ASN A 19 10.92 -8.02 -11.06
C ASN A 19 10.45 -6.64 -11.57
N ILE A 20 9.33 -6.13 -11.09
CA ILE A 20 8.85 -4.77 -11.40
C ILE A 20 9.88 -3.73 -10.95
N LEU A 21 10.39 -3.84 -9.73
CA LEU A 21 11.41 -2.94 -9.21
C LEU A 21 12.69 -2.96 -10.07
N ARG A 22 13.14 -4.13 -10.47
CA ARG A 22 14.31 -4.26 -11.34
C ARG A 22 14.13 -3.68 -12.73
N LEU A 23 12.92 -3.76 -13.27
CA LEU A 23 12.62 -3.27 -14.63
C LEU A 23 12.36 -1.76 -14.67
N HIS A 24 11.69 -1.22 -13.67
CA HIS A 24 11.10 0.12 -13.75
C HIS A 24 11.63 1.11 -12.71
N VAL A 25 12.28 0.64 -11.66
CA VAL A 25 12.76 1.50 -10.57
C VAL A 25 14.29 1.51 -10.55
N PRO A 26 14.96 2.63 -10.87
CA PRO A 26 16.42 2.68 -10.94
C PRO A 26 17.14 2.24 -9.66
N SER A 27 16.58 2.58 -8.49
CA SER A 27 17.13 2.18 -7.18
C SER A 27 16.81 0.73 -6.81
N HIS A 28 15.91 0.07 -7.53
CA HIS A 28 15.39 -1.28 -7.26
C HIS A 28 14.73 -1.43 -5.88
N LYS A 29 14.23 -0.36 -5.31
CA LYS A 29 13.57 -0.36 -3.99
C LYS A 29 12.33 0.53 -3.95
N ILE A 30 11.48 0.23 -2.95
CA ILE A 30 10.33 1.05 -2.59
C ILE A 30 10.81 2.09 -1.59
N ASP A 31 10.55 3.38 -1.84
CA ASP A 31 10.95 4.45 -0.94
C ASP A 31 9.94 4.66 0.18
N CYS A 32 8.65 4.55 -0.13
CA CYS A 32 7.57 4.87 0.77
C CYS A 32 6.43 3.85 0.68
N ASP A 33 5.86 3.49 1.82
CA ASP A 33 4.58 2.81 1.93
C ASP A 33 3.65 3.62 2.85
N PRO A 34 2.65 4.32 2.30
CA PRO A 34 1.71 5.12 3.06
C PRO A 34 0.56 4.31 3.70
N THR A 35 0.58 3.00 3.52
CA THR A 35 -0.42 2.03 4.03
C THR A 35 0.27 0.82 4.66
N TYR A 36 1.36 1.05 5.37
CA TYR A 36 2.31 0.02 5.81
C TYR A 36 1.71 -1.05 6.73
N SER A 37 0.77 -0.67 7.60
CA SER A 37 0.15 -1.56 8.58
C SER A 37 1.19 -2.24 9.49
N LYS A 38 1.32 -3.56 9.44
CA LYS A 38 2.31 -4.35 10.19
C LYS A 38 3.52 -4.78 9.35
N GLY A 39 3.55 -4.43 8.09
CA GLY A 39 4.62 -4.80 7.17
C GLY A 39 4.74 -6.30 6.89
N ASN A 40 3.69 -7.07 7.14
CA ASN A 40 3.69 -8.51 6.94
C ASN A 40 3.96 -8.91 5.49
N PHE A 41 3.52 -8.09 4.55
CA PHE A 41 3.77 -8.29 3.12
C PHE A 41 5.26 -8.39 2.81
N TYR A 42 6.06 -7.47 3.31
CA TYR A 42 7.50 -7.43 3.07
C TYR A 42 8.22 -8.64 3.63
N LYS A 43 7.85 -9.05 4.83
CA LYS A 43 8.42 -10.22 5.51
C LYS A 43 8.05 -11.52 4.80
N LYS A 44 6.78 -11.66 4.42
CA LYS A 44 6.25 -12.88 3.80
C LYS A 44 6.86 -13.11 2.42
N TYR A 45 7.03 -12.07 1.63
CA TYR A 45 7.42 -12.17 0.22
C TYR A 45 8.86 -11.77 -0.07
N ASN A 46 9.64 -11.51 0.98
CA ASN A 46 11.04 -11.11 0.84
C ASN A 46 11.24 -9.91 -0.10
N VAL A 47 10.39 -8.91 0.04
CA VAL A 47 10.50 -7.63 -0.65
C VAL A 47 11.26 -6.66 0.24
N PRO A 48 12.21 -5.87 -0.28
CA PRO A 48 12.91 -4.86 0.52
C PRO A 48 11.94 -3.89 1.18
N GLU A 49 12.08 -3.69 2.49
CA GLU A 49 11.23 -2.77 3.23
C GLU A 49 11.48 -1.31 2.84
N PRO A 50 10.42 -0.49 2.72
CA PRO A 50 10.57 0.93 2.49
C PRO A 50 11.19 1.65 3.69
N GLN A 51 11.89 2.74 3.44
CA GLN A 51 12.43 3.61 4.47
C GLN A 51 11.33 4.46 5.14
N LEU A 52 10.40 4.96 4.34
CA LEU A 52 9.31 5.79 4.79
C LEU A 52 8.05 4.94 4.97
N LYS A 53 7.59 4.83 6.21
CA LYS A 53 6.47 3.98 6.61
C LYS A 53 5.42 4.84 7.29
N PHE A 54 4.23 4.91 6.68
CA PHE A 54 3.11 5.65 7.23
C PHE A 54 1.87 4.75 7.35
N ASP A 55 1.01 5.11 8.26
CA ASP A 55 -0.31 4.51 8.40
C ASP A 55 -1.23 5.50 9.11
N ILE A 56 -2.51 5.48 8.79
CA ILE A 56 -3.49 6.33 9.48
C ILE A 56 -3.67 5.91 10.94
N SER A 57 -3.43 4.64 11.24
CA SER A 57 -3.54 4.05 12.57
C SER A 57 -2.36 3.12 12.84
N PRO A 58 -1.16 3.66 13.12
CA PRO A 58 0.06 2.87 13.26
C PRO A 58 -0.04 1.80 14.34
N CYS A 59 0.45 0.60 14.03
CA CYS A 59 0.54 -0.52 14.96
C CYS A 59 1.96 -0.76 15.48
N LEU A 60 2.96 -0.13 14.89
CA LEU A 60 4.38 -0.32 15.18
C LEU A 60 5.05 1.03 15.46
N PRO A 61 6.04 1.08 16.37
CA PRO A 61 6.67 2.34 16.76
C PRO A 61 7.47 3.03 15.65
N GLU A 62 7.94 2.28 14.65
CA GLU A 62 8.68 2.81 13.50
C GLU A 62 7.77 3.37 12.40
N VAL A 63 6.46 3.20 12.51
CA VAL A 63 5.49 3.69 11.54
C VAL A 63 4.94 5.03 12.00
N VAL A 64 5.04 6.03 11.15
CA VAL A 64 4.56 7.39 11.44
C VAL A 64 3.08 7.52 11.09
N GLN A 65 2.32 8.14 11.97
CA GLN A 65 0.91 8.40 11.70
C GLN A 65 0.75 9.47 10.62
N ALA A 66 0.11 9.11 9.54
CA ALA A 66 -0.25 10.03 8.46
C ALA A 66 -1.41 9.50 7.63
N ASP A 67 -2.18 10.40 7.06
CA ASP A 67 -3.17 10.09 6.05
C ASP A 67 -2.47 10.05 4.68
N CYS A 68 -2.66 8.97 3.93
CA CYS A 68 -2.02 8.81 2.62
C CYS A 68 -2.46 9.86 1.59
N ARG A 69 -3.54 10.61 1.87
CA ARG A 69 -3.99 11.76 1.06
C ARG A 69 -3.25 13.06 1.39
N HIS A 70 -2.46 13.08 2.46
CA HIS A 70 -1.72 14.24 2.97
C HIS A 70 -0.42 13.79 3.62
N LEU A 71 0.56 13.41 2.82
CA LEU A 71 1.83 12.88 3.31
C LEU A 71 2.77 14.01 3.77
N PRO A 72 3.48 13.83 4.91
CA PRO A 72 4.41 14.82 5.42
C PRO A 72 5.75 14.77 4.65
N MET A 73 5.69 15.00 3.34
CA MET A 73 6.83 14.92 2.43
C MET A 73 6.77 16.07 1.43
N GLU A 74 7.93 16.44 0.92
CA GLU A 74 8.04 17.46 -0.12
C GLU A 74 7.60 16.93 -1.49
N ASN A 75 7.36 17.83 -2.43
CA ASN A 75 7.07 17.47 -3.81
C ASN A 75 8.29 16.78 -4.43
N ASP A 76 8.05 15.86 -5.35
CA ASP A 76 9.11 15.19 -6.12
C ASP A 76 10.24 14.62 -5.22
N SER A 77 9.86 14.03 -4.07
CA SER A 77 10.81 13.60 -3.04
C SER A 77 11.14 12.12 -3.04
N ILE A 78 10.37 11.31 -3.79
CA ILE A 78 10.56 9.86 -3.89
C ILE A 78 10.39 9.37 -5.33
N ASP A 79 10.94 8.19 -5.64
CA ASP A 79 10.85 7.57 -6.96
C ASP A 79 9.88 6.39 -7.02
N CYS A 80 9.58 5.77 -5.89
CA CYS A 80 8.73 4.58 -5.84
C CYS A 80 7.91 4.51 -4.57
N LEU A 81 6.61 4.27 -4.74
CA LEU A 81 5.65 4.17 -3.64
C LEU A 81 4.84 2.87 -3.76
N MET A 82 4.68 2.16 -2.66
CA MET A 82 3.79 1.00 -2.55
C MET A 82 2.45 1.44 -1.95
N PHE A 83 1.36 1.13 -2.62
CA PHE A 83 0.02 1.47 -2.16
C PHE A 83 -0.86 0.22 -2.07
N ASP A 84 -1.22 -0.15 -0.86
CA ASP A 84 -2.14 -1.26 -0.56
C ASP A 84 -3.37 -0.71 0.18
N PRO A 85 -4.31 -0.09 -0.54
CA PRO A 85 -5.42 0.63 0.07
C PRO A 85 -6.52 -0.28 0.62
N PRO A 86 -7.39 0.24 1.51
CA PRO A 86 -8.63 -0.43 1.82
C PRO A 86 -9.50 -0.57 0.57
N PHE A 87 -10.14 -1.72 0.43
CA PHE A 87 -10.94 -2.07 -0.76
C PHE A 87 -12.40 -2.40 -0.42
N LEU A 88 -12.81 -2.20 0.84
CA LEU A 88 -14.16 -2.53 1.30
C LEU A 88 -15.07 -1.31 1.30
N ALA A 89 -16.21 -1.44 0.64
CA ALA A 89 -17.34 -0.53 0.78
C ALA A 89 -18.55 -1.34 1.26
N THR A 90 -19.28 -0.81 2.25
CA THR A 90 -20.49 -1.47 2.73
C THR A 90 -21.68 -1.09 1.86
N LYS A 91 -22.35 -2.11 1.31
CA LYS A 91 -23.67 -1.97 0.71
C LYS A 91 -24.71 -2.53 1.69
N GLY A 92 -25.35 -1.65 2.49
CA GLY A 92 -26.50 -2.05 3.33
C GLY A 92 -26.17 -2.25 4.81
N PRO A 93 -27.17 -2.71 5.61
CA PRO A 93 -27.08 -2.72 7.06
C PRO A 93 -26.08 -3.74 7.58
N SER A 94 -25.19 -3.23 8.38
CA SER A 94 -24.28 -3.85 9.35
C SER A 94 -23.72 -5.24 9.05
N LEU A 95 -22.45 -5.30 8.79
CA LEU A 95 -21.61 -6.42 9.15
C LEU A 95 -21.79 -6.69 10.66
N SER A 96 -22.16 -7.92 11.04
CA SER A 96 -22.35 -8.29 12.43
C SER A 96 -21.05 -8.03 13.22
N LYS A 97 -21.19 -7.66 14.50
CA LYS A 97 -20.07 -7.27 15.35
C LYS A 97 -19.02 -8.37 15.57
N ASP A 98 -19.32 -9.61 15.23
CA ASP A 98 -18.52 -10.80 15.50
C ASP A 98 -17.97 -11.49 14.24
N ASP A 99 -18.07 -10.87 13.08
CA ASP A 99 -17.61 -11.43 11.82
C ASP A 99 -16.15 -11.14 11.55
N ASP A 100 -15.45 -12.06 10.86
CA ASP A 100 -14.06 -11.86 10.40
C ASP A 100 -13.91 -10.58 9.57
N ASN A 101 -14.94 -10.16 8.87
CA ASN A 101 -15.03 -8.88 8.19
C ASN A 101 -14.86 -7.68 9.13
N ASN A 102 -15.25 -7.79 10.41
CA ASN A 102 -15.09 -6.72 11.39
C ASN A 102 -13.61 -6.50 11.75
N LYS A 103 -12.79 -7.54 11.76
CA LYS A 103 -11.33 -7.43 11.95
C LYS A 103 -10.65 -6.73 10.79
N ILE A 104 -11.08 -7.04 9.57
CA ILE A 104 -10.62 -6.37 8.35
C ILE A 104 -11.04 -4.90 8.37
N ASN A 105 -12.28 -4.60 8.73
CA ASN A 105 -12.80 -3.25 8.82
C ASN A 105 -12.05 -2.39 9.85
N LYS A 106 -11.72 -2.95 11.01
CA LYS A 106 -10.93 -2.27 12.04
C LYS A 106 -9.50 -1.99 11.60
N ARG A 107 -8.94 -2.88 10.78
CA ARG A 107 -7.55 -2.80 10.35
C ARG A 107 -7.35 -1.88 9.15
N PHE A 108 -8.25 -1.92 8.17
CA PHE A 108 -8.10 -1.25 6.87
C PHE A 108 -9.11 -0.11 6.63
N GLY A 109 -10.09 0.03 7.51
CA GLY A 109 -11.21 0.95 7.33
C GLY A 109 -12.26 0.42 6.36
N VAL A 110 -13.45 0.97 6.48
CA VAL A 110 -14.58 0.68 5.59
C VAL A 110 -15.21 1.99 5.17
N TYR A 111 -15.44 2.15 3.88
CA TYR A 111 -16.13 3.30 3.36
C TYR A 111 -17.64 3.00 3.23
N PRO A 112 -18.51 3.94 3.65
CA PRO A 112 -19.96 3.74 3.61
C PRO A 112 -20.51 3.48 2.21
N THR A 113 -19.86 4.06 1.19
CA THR A 113 -20.29 3.90 -0.21
C THR A 113 -19.09 3.67 -1.13
N GLU A 114 -19.37 3.07 -2.30
CA GLU A 114 -18.38 2.93 -3.37
C GLU A 114 -17.87 4.30 -3.86
N LYS A 115 -18.74 5.30 -3.86
CA LYS A 115 -18.37 6.67 -4.26
C LYS A 115 -17.32 7.27 -3.33
N GLU A 116 -17.46 7.09 -2.03
CA GLU A 116 -16.49 7.57 -1.05
C GLU A 116 -15.19 6.81 -1.13
N LEU A 117 -15.23 5.50 -1.35
CA LEU A 117 -14.02 4.70 -1.60
C LEU A 117 -13.30 5.18 -2.87
N PHE A 118 -14.03 5.42 -3.94
CA PHE A 118 -13.47 5.96 -5.19
C PHE A 118 -12.85 7.35 -4.99
N GLN A 119 -13.51 8.22 -4.21
CA GLN A 119 -12.97 9.54 -3.86
C GLN A 119 -11.68 9.42 -3.06
N PHE A 120 -11.63 8.50 -2.11
CA PHE A 120 -10.40 8.20 -1.37
C PHE A 120 -9.24 7.81 -2.29
N TYR A 121 -9.48 6.94 -3.27
CA TYR A 121 -8.46 6.58 -4.25
C TYR A 121 -8.01 7.77 -5.08
N THR A 122 -8.95 8.57 -5.55
CA THR A 122 -8.65 9.77 -6.34
C THR A 122 -7.78 10.75 -5.57
N ASP A 123 -8.15 11.06 -4.34
CA ASP A 123 -7.40 11.99 -3.48
C ASP A 123 -6.00 11.44 -3.16
N SER A 124 -5.90 10.14 -2.92
CA SER A 124 -4.62 9.48 -2.67
C SER A 124 -3.69 9.55 -3.89
N LEU A 125 -4.21 9.30 -5.09
CA LEU A 125 -3.42 9.38 -6.32
C LEU A 125 -2.95 10.80 -6.65
N VAL A 126 -3.75 11.82 -6.34
CA VAL A 126 -3.33 13.23 -6.46
C VAL A 126 -2.14 13.51 -5.53
N GLU A 127 -2.20 13.04 -4.29
CA GLU A 127 -1.10 13.21 -3.34
C GLU A 127 0.15 12.43 -3.76
N PHE A 128 0.00 11.20 -4.27
CA PHE A 128 1.12 10.42 -4.77
C PHE A 128 1.80 11.07 -5.97
N HIS A 129 1.02 11.65 -6.87
CA HIS A 129 1.56 12.43 -7.98
C HIS A 129 2.39 13.63 -7.50
N ARG A 130 2.00 14.23 -6.38
CA ARG A 130 2.76 15.36 -5.79
C ARG A 130 4.12 14.93 -5.28
N VAL A 131 4.22 13.77 -4.62
CA VAL A 131 5.46 13.31 -3.97
C VAL A 131 6.38 12.53 -4.91
N LEU A 132 5.84 11.94 -5.98
CA LEU A 132 6.58 11.23 -7.04
C LEU A 132 7.08 12.21 -8.10
#